data_d72b940d741f5dbcad2822f6b538447d
#
_entry.id   d72b940d741f5dbcad2822f6b538447d
#
_cell.length_a   1.000
_cell.length_b   1.000
_cell.length_c   1.000
_cell.angle_alpha   90.00
_cell.angle_beta   90.00
_cell.angle_gamma   90.00
#
_symmetry.space_group_name_H-M   'P 1'
#
loop_
_entity.id
_entity.type
_entity.pdbx_description
1 polymer ?
#
loop_
_entity_poly.entity_id
_entity_poly.type
_entity_poly.pdbx_seq_one_letter_code
_entity_poly.pdbx_strand_id
1 'polypeptide(L)'
;MSIVTVKLRSSAIKGFSEELTSFSISRIYEKVALRSKLPLAQVKLSVLGADGKHKPVDIDATLNEYFDAQSLSGEVVLYAKDLGLQIAWKTVFLLEYLGPILIHSLVYLTLAHVFGVAQSETQKLALWLAVLHFAKREYETLFVHRFSNSTMPLFNLFKNSGHYWILSGVNLAIFTYSYNPASLKAA
;
A
#
# COMPACT_ATOMS: atom_id res chain seq x y z
N MET A 1 -15.87 22.77 -28.46
CA MET A 1 -14.89 21.71 -28.24
C MET A 1 -13.91 22.23 -27.20
N SER A 2 -13.69 21.49 -26.13
CA SER A 2 -12.75 21.91 -25.09
C SER A 2 -11.37 21.34 -25.38
N ILE A 3 -10.33 22.16 -25.25
CA ILE A 3 -8.95 21.73 -25.40
C ILE A 3 -8.42 21.34 -24.03
N VAL A 4 -7.97 20.09 -23.84
CA VAL A 4 -7.32 19.66 -22.63
C VAL A 4 -5.82 19.65 -22.79
N THR A 5 -5.15 20.43 -21.97
CA THR A 5 -3.69 20.46 -21.89
C THR A 5 -3.23 19.69 -20.66
N VAL A 6 -2.43 18.65 -20.87
CA VAL A 6 -1.81 17.91 -19.77
C VAL A 6 -0.40 18.44 -19.53
N LYS A 7 -0.19 19.08 -18.37
CA LYS A 7 1.12 19.59 -17.95
C LYS A 7 1.87 18.57 -17.09
N LEU A 8 3.18 18.56 -17.25
CA LEU A 8 4.10 17.71 -16.48
C LEU A 8 4.22 18.14 -15.02
N ARG A 9 4.19 17.16 -14.12
CA ARG A 9 4.71 17.26 -12.74
C ARG A 9 5.94 16.38 -12.52
N SER A 10 6.24 15.47 -13.43
CA SER A 10 7.39 14.58 -13.37
C SER A 10 8.04 14.44 -14.75
N SER A 11 9.34 14.19 -14.76
CA SER A 11 10.11 14.00 -15.99
C SER A 11 9.70 12.75 -16.80
N ALA A 12 9.02 11.80 -16.15
CA ALA A 12 8.58 10.55 -16.77
C ALA A 12 7.36 10.71 -17.67
N ILE A 13 6.59 11.79 -17.50
CA ILE A 13 5.36 12.04 -18.27
C ILE A 13 5.55 13.23 -19.19
N LYS A 14 5.47 13.00 -20.49
CA LYS A 14 5.54 14.08 -21.50
C LYS A 14 4.19 14.81 -21.58
N GLY A 15 4.22 16.13 -21.45
CA GLY A 15 3.06 16.98 -21.63
C GLY A 15 2.52 16.92 -23.07
N PHE A 16 1.22 17.03 -23.20
CA PHE A 16 0.54 17.11 -24.50
C PHE A 16 -0.72 17.97 -24.36
N SER A 17 -1.18 18.45 -25.51
CA SER A 17 -2.45 19.15 -25.67
C SER A 17 -3.32 18.39 -26.64
N GLU A 18 -4.59 18.18 -26.33
CA GLU A 18 -5.51 17.44 -27.18
C GLU A 18 -6.93 17.97 -27.07
N GLU A 19 -7.64 18.01 -28.19
CA GLU A 19 -9.06 18.33 -28.20
C GLU A 19 -9.87 17.14 -27.70
N LEU A 20 -10.74 17.39 -26.72
CA LEU A 20 -11.63 16.37 -26.17
C LEU A 20 -13.02 16.47 -26.78
N THR A 21 -13.51 15.32 -27.21
CA THR A 21 -14.90 15.12 -27.62
C THR A 21 -15.78 14.59 -26.50
N SER A 22 -15.19 14.17 -25.36
CA SER A 22 -15.91 13.69 -24.18
C SER A 22 -15.27 14.18 -22.89
N PHE A 23 -16.10 14.43 -21.86
CA PHE A 23 -15.68 14.91 -20.54
C PHE A 23 -15.25 13.77 -19.59
N SER A 24 -15.06 12.55 -20.09
CA SER A 24 -14.65 11.40 -19.26
C SER A 24 -13.18 11.47 -18.86
N ILE A 25 -12.93 11.53 -17.56
CA ILE A 25 -11.58 11.56 -17.00
C ILE A 25 -10.85 10.23 -17.22
N SER A 26 -11.56 9.09 -17.19
CA SER A 26 -10.96 7.77 -17.43
C SER A 26 -10.24 7.70 -18.78
N ARG A 27 -10.80 8.27 -19.84
CA ARG A 27 -10.14 8.34 -21.15
C ARG A 27 -8.87 9.20 -21.13
N ILE A 28 -8.85 10.26 -20.33
CA ILE A 28 -7.66 11.11 -20.18
C ILE A 28 -6.56 10.30 -19.46
N TYR A 29 -6.91 9.58 -18.40
CA TYR A 29 -5.98 8.69 -17.72
C TYR A 29 -5.37 7.64 -18.65
N GLU A 30 -6.19 6.96 -19.45
CA GLU A 30 -5.75 5.97 -20.44
C GLU A 30 -4.79 6.59 -21.48
N LYS A 31 -5.13 7.76 -22.01
CA LYS A 31 -4.27 8.45 -22.98
C LYS A 31 -2.94 8.88 -22.38
N VAL A 32 -2.95 9.40 -21.14
CA VAL A 32 -1.72 9.76 -20.42
C VAL A 32 -0.87 8.53 -20.20
N ALA A 33 -1.46 7.43 -19.72
CA ALA A 33 -0.79 6.16 -19.49
C ALA A 33 -0.14 5.60 -20.77
N LEU A 34 -0.89 5.56 -21.87
CA LEU A 34 -0.39 5.10 -23.17
C LEU A 34 0.78 5.96 -23.69
N ARG A 35 0.64 7.29 -23.65
CA ARG A 35 1.70 8.19 -24.14
C ARG A 35 2.96 8.17 -23.30
N SER A 36 2.80 7.96 -21.99
CA SER A 36 3.91 7.89 -21.04
C SER A 36 4.51 6.49 -20.93
N LYS A 37 3.89 5.48 -21.53
CA LYS A 37 4.23 4.05 -21.40
C LYS A 37 4.24 3.59 -19.93
N LEU A 38 3.34 4.14 -19.12
CA LEU A 38 3.18 3.81 -17.71
C LEU A 38 1.91 2.98 -17.49
N PRO A 39 1.91 2.04 -16.54
CA PRO A 39 0.68 1.41 -16.07
C PRO A 39 -0.30 2.47 -15.52
N LEU A 40 -1.59 2.26 -15.73
CA LEU A 40 -2.64 3.19 -15.29
C LEU A 40 -2.54 3.51 -13.79
N ALA A 41 -2.20 2.52 -12.97
CA ALA A 41 -2.02 2.66 -11.52
C ALA A 41 -0.88 3.61 -11.11
N GLN A 42 0.09 3.89 -11.99
CA GLN A 42 1.21 4.80 -11.73
C GLN A 42 0.88 6.25 -12.10
N VAL A 43 -0.15 6.47 -12.89
CA VAL A 43 -0.56 7.81 -13.31
C VAL A 43 -1.49 8.42 -12.29
N LYS A 44 -1.19 9.62 -11.79
CA LYS A 44 -2.11 10.42 -10.99
C LYS A 44 -2.35 11.77 -11.66
N LEU A 45 -3.61 12.09 -11.91
CA LEU A 45 -4.03 13.40 -12.38
C LEU A 45 -4.45 14.28 -11.21
N SER A 46 -4.22 15.57 -11.35
CA SER A 46 -4.63 16.60 -10.39
C SER A 46 -4.94 17.92 -11.09
N VAL A 47 -5.81 18.69 -10.49
CA VAL A 47 -6.10 20.09 -10.86
C VAL A 47 -5.45 21.04 -9.88
N LEU A 48 -5.07 22.23 -10.32
CA LEU A 48 -4.58 23.28 -9.44
C LEU A 48 -5.80 24.02 -8.87
N GLY A 49 -5.99 23.95 -7.55
CA GLY A 49 -7.03 24.70 -6.87
C GLY A 49 -6.70 26.21 -6.78
N ALA A 50 -7.69 27.02 -6.48
CA ALA A 50 -7.52 28.47 -6.26
C ALA A 50 -6.56 28.79 -5.09
N ASP A 51 -6.38 27.83 -4.16
CA ASP A 51 -5.45 27.88 -3.04
C ASP A 51 -4.00 27.52 -3.42
N GLY A 52 -3.71 27.32 -4.70
CA GLY A 52 -2.40 26.89 -5.21
C GLY A 52 -2.05 25.43 -4.91
N LYS A 53 -2.97 24.66 -4.31
CA LYS A 53 -2.74 23.24 -4.01
C LYS A 53 -3.30 22.35 -5.10
N HIS A 54 -2.60 21.26 -5.33
CA HIS A 54 -3.05 20.24 -6.28
C HIS A 54 -4.10 19.32 -5.64
N LYS A 55 -5.32 19.35 -6.17
CA LYS A 55 -6.40 18.44 -5.79
C LYS A 55 -6.38 17.22 -6.72
N PRO A 56 -6.37 15.99 -6.18
CA PRO A 56 -6.42 14.79 -7.02
C PRO A 56 -7.75 14.72 -7.77
N VAL A 57 -7.69 14.21 -8.98
CA VAL A 57 -8.85 13.97 -9.84
C VAL A 57 -9.18 12.49 -9.80
N ASP A 58 -10.44 12.15 -9.51
CA ASP A 58 -10.90 10.77 -9.49
C ASP A 58 -11.06 10.26 -10.94
N ILE A 59 -10.65 9.01 -11.18
CA ILE A 59 -10.74 8.40 -12.49
C ILE A 59 -12.18 8.19 -12.97
N ASP A 60 -13.09 7.94 -12.03
CA ASP A 60 -14.50 7.69 -12.31
C ASP A 60 -15.35 8.97 -12.37
N ALA A 61 -14.76 10.12 -12.04
CA ALA A 61 -15.42 11.41 -12.08
C ALA A 61 -15.50 11.99 -13.51
N THR A 62 -16.24 13.08 -13.63
CA THR A 62 -16.32 13.88 -14.85
C THR A 62 -15.62 15.22 -14.70
N LEU A 63 -15.16 15.84 -15.79
CA LEU A 63 -14.52 17.15 -15.74
C LEU A 63 -15.41 18.22 -15.15
N ASN A 64 -16.74 18.10 -15.27
CA ASN A 64 -17.73 19.03 -14.72
C ASN A 64 -17.69 19.12 -13.18
N GLU A 65 -17.14 18.12 -12.49
CA GLU A 65 -17.00 18.11 -11.03
C GLU A 65 -15.84 18.99 -10.55
N TYR A 66 -14.89 19.28 -11.43
CA TYR A 66 -13.66 20.01 -11.10
C TYR A 66 -13.59 21.39 -11.77
N PHE A 67 -14.36 21.60 -12.85
CA PHE A 67 -14.33 22.82 -13.65
C PHE A 67 -15.73 23.33 -13.94
N ASP A 68 -15.92 24.63 -13.83
CA ASP A 68 -17.16 25.30 -14.21
C ASP A 68 -17.39 25.24 -15.74
N ALA A 69 -18.64 25.34 -16.17
CA ALA A 69 -19.02 25.31 -17.59
C ALA A 69 -18.26 26.36 -18.46
N GLN A 70 -17.91 27.50 -17.85
CA GLN A 70 -17.15 28.55 -18.52
C GLN A 70 -15.68 28.16 -18.71
N SER A 71 -15.08 27.48 -17.75
CA SER A 71 -13.72 26.92 -17.85
C SER A 71 -13.65 25.76 -18.84
N LEU A 72 -14.72 24.97 -18.94
CA LEU A 72 -14.83 23.86 -19.89
C LEU A 72 -15.00 24.29 -21.35
N SER A 73 -15.38 25.53 -21.62
CA SER A 73 -15.43 26.10 -22.98
C SER A 73 -14.06 26.58 -23.47
N GLY A 74 -13.05 26.62 -22.61
CA GLY A 74 -11.69 27.04 -22.88
C GLY A 74 -10.65 25.92 -22.74
N GLU A 75 -9.42 26.31 -22.39
CA GLU A 75 -8.32 25.39 -22.12
C GLU A 75 -8.41 24.83 -20.70
N VAL A 76 -8.51 23.51 -20.56
CA VAL A 76 -8.47 22.80 -19.27
C VAL A 76 -7.07 22.25 -19.02
N VAL A 77 -6.48 22.62 -17.89
CA VAL A 77 -5.13 22.20 -17.53
C VAL A 77 -5.17 21.13 -16.45
N LEU A 78 -4.66 19.93 -16.77
CA LEU A 78 -4.46 18.84 -15.83
C LEU A 78 -2.96 18.61 -15.60
N TYR A 79 -2.61 18.33 -14.35
CA TYR A 79 -1.24 18.01 -13.97
C TYR A 79 -1.11 16.50 -13.76
N ALA A 80 -0.23 15.86 -14.53
CA ALA A 80 0.04 14.44 -14.40
C ALA A 80 1.30 14.19 -13.57
N LYS A 81 1.24 13.22 -12.65
CA LYS A 81 2.36 12.78 -11.82
C LYS A 81 2.54 11.28 -11.94
N ASP A 82 3.77 10.83 -12.14
CA ASP A 82 4.16 9.43 -11.97
C ASP A 82 4.31 9.11 -10.48
N LEU A 83 3.59 8.11 -10.01
CA LEU A 83 3.64 7.62 -8.63
C LEU A 83 4.76 6.59 -8.40
N GLY A 84 5.46 6.17 -9.46
CA GLY A 84 6.40 5.06 -9.44
C GLY A 84 5.70 3.70 -9.31
N LEU A 85 6.49 2.66 -9.10
CA LEU A 85 5.96 1.30 -8.95
C LEU A 85 4.94 1.22 -7.83
N GLN A 86 3.77 0.67 -8.16
CA GLN A 86 2.64 0.56 -7.25
C GLN A 86 2.35 -0.90 -6.90
N ILE A 87 1.92 -1.14 -5.67
CA ILE A 87 1.44 -2.43 -5.18
C ILE A 87 0.08 -2.25 -4.52
N ALA A 88 -0.79 -3.26 -4.59
CA ALA A 88 -2.08 -3.22 -3.95
C ALA A 88 -1.95 -3.16 -2.42
N TRP A 89 -2.69 -2.25 -1.76
CA TRP A 89 -2.74 -2.16 -0.30
C TRP A 89 -3.02 -3.50 0.35
N LYS A 90 -3.99 -4.25 -0.18
CA LYS A 90 -4.35 -5.59 0.30
C LYS A 90 -3.16 -6.53 0.33
N THR A 91 -2.35 -6.57 -0.74
CA THR A 91 -1.15 -7.41 -0.81
C THR A 91 -0.11 -7.01 0.23
N VAL A 92 0.07 -5.70 0.46
CA VAL A 92 1.01 -5.21 1.47
C VAL A 92 0.63 -5.70 2.86
N PHE A 93 -0.63 -5.53 3.27
CA PHE A 93 -1.10 -5.97 4.59
C PHE A 93 -1.03 -7.49 4.77
N LEU A 94 -1.33 -8.27 3.72
CA LEU A 94 -1.18 -9.74 3.78
C LEU A 94 0.29 -10.12 4.03
N LEU A 95 1.23 -9.52 3.33
CA LEU A 95 2.66 -9.79 3.54
C LEU A 95 3.15 -9.32 4.91
N GLU A 96 2.66 -8.18 5.40
CA GLU A 96 3.01 -7.66 6.72
C GLU A 96 2.61 -8.62 7.85
N TYR A 97 1.38 -9.14 7.83
CA TYR A 97 0.87 -9.99 8.90
C TYR A 97 1.30 -11.46 8.78
N LEU A 98 1.56 -11.94 7.57
CA LEU A 98 2.08 -13.29 7.34
C LEU A 98 3.46 -13.49 7.99
N GLY A 99 4.32 -12.46 7.97
CA GLY A 99 5.67 -12.54 8.52
C GLY A 99 5.70 -12.97 9.99
N PRO A 100 5.04 -12.27 10.92
CA PRO A 100 4.97 -12.68 12.31
C PRO A 100 4.40 -14.08 12.54
N ILE A 101 3.38 -14.50 11.79
CA ILE A 101 2.83 -15.87 11.87
C ILE A 101 3.94 -16.91 11.62
N LEU A 102 4.64 -16.73 10.50
CA LEU A 102 5.71 -17.65 10.11
C LEU A 102 6.89 -17.61 11.08
N ILE A 103 7.31 -16.40 11.48
CA ILE A 103 8.49 -16.22 12.33
C ILE A 103 8.25 -16.78 13.74
N HIS A 104 7.10 -16.47 14.38
CA HIS A 104 6.78 -17.03 15.70
C HIS A 104 6.74 -18.56 15.67
N SER A 105 6.08 -19.13 14.66
CA SER A 105 6.01 -20.58 14.49
C SER A 105 7.40 -21.18 14.25
N LEU A 106 8.20 -20.59 13.36
CA LEU A 106 9.54 -21.08 13.04
C LEU A 106 10.49 -21.02 14.26
N VAL A 107 10.54 -19.88 14.94
CA VAL A 107 11.43 -19.70 16.11
C VAL A 107 11.04 -20.67 17.23
N TYR A 108 9.75 -20.78 17.54
CA TYR A 108 9.27 -21.72 18.56
C TYR A 108 9.64 -23.17 18.24
N LEU A 109 9.35 -23.64 17.02
CA LEU A 109 9.65 -25.00 16.60
C LEU A 109 11.16 -25.26 16.53
N THR A 110 11.95 -24.31 16.05
CA THR A 110 13.42 -24.45 15.99
C THR A 110 14.01 -24.57 17.39
N LEU A 111 13.61 -23.70 18.33
CA LEU A 111 14.10 -23.76 19.71
C LEU A 111 13.70 -25.08 20.38
N ALA A 112 12.45 -25.53 20.20
CA ALA A 112 11.95 -26.76 20.80
C ALA A 112 12.60 -28.02 20.23
N HIS A 113 12.67 -28.15 18.90
CA HIS A 113 13.04 -29.42 18.25
C HIS A 113 14.50 -29.49 17.81
N VAL A 114 15.13 -28.36 17.46
CA VAL A 114 16.52 -28.34 17.01
C VAL A 114 17.47 -28.11 18.19
N PHE A 115 17.14 -27.14 19.04
CA PHE A 115 17.99 -26.81 20.19
C PHE A 115 17.57 -27.48 21.50
N GLY A 116 16.49 -28.25 21.51
CA GLY A 116 16.01 -28.96 22.69
C GLY A 116 15.58 -28.09 23.85
N VAL A 117 15.25 -26.81 23.58
CA VAL A 117 14.79 -25.87 24.60
C VAL A 117 13.37 -26.24 25.04
N ALA A 118 13.21 -26.68 26.29
CA ALA A 118 11.90 -26.99 26.84
C ALA A 118 11.01 -25.76 26.89
N GLN A 119 9.86 -25.84 26.27
CA GLN A 119 8.89 -24.73 26.18
C GLN A 119 7.84 -24.87 27.29
N SER A 120 7.58 -23.80 28.02
CA SER A 120 6.55 -23.74 29.06
C SER A 120 5.14 -23.63 28.47
N GLU A 121 4.12 -23.96 29.27
CA GLU A 121 2.71 -23.76 28.84
C GLU A 121 2.38 -22.27 28.54
N THR A 122 3.03 -21.34 29.25
CA THR A 122 2.90 -19.91 28.97
C THR A 122 3.45 -19.54 27.58
N GLN A 123 4.58 -20.14 27.19
CA GLN A 123 5.16 -19.91 25.84
C GLN A 123 4.32 -20.52 24.74
N LYS A 124 3.73 -21.71 24.96
CA LYS A 124 2.74 -22.28 24.03
C LYS A 124 1.52 -21.37 23.89
N LEU A 125 0.99 -20.88 25.01
CA LEU A 125 -0.13 -19.94 24.96
C LEU A 125 0.24 -18.65 24.22
N ALA A 126 1.44 -18.11 24.46
CA ALA A 126 1.93 -16.92 23.76
C ALA A 126 2.03 -17.15 22.23
N LEU A 127 2.50 -18.34 21.79
CA LEU A 127 2.51 -18.72 20.38
C LEU A 127 1.10 -18.68 19.78
N TRP A 128 0.14 -19.37 20.43
CA TRP A 128 -1.24 -19.41 19.95
C TRP A 128 -1.86 -18.02 19.88
N LEU A 129 -1.63 -17.17 20.90
CA LEU A 129 -2.16 -15.81 20.92
C LEU A 129 -1.54 -14.96 19.79
N ALA A 130 -0.24 -15.07 19.53
CA ALA A 130 0.42 -14.38 18.43
C ALA A 130 -0.12 -14.84 17.09
N VAL A 131 -0.19 -16.14 16.83
CA VAL A 131 -0.70 -16.70 15.57
C VAL A 131 -2.16 -16.31 15.35
N LEU A 132 -3.02 -16.44 16.36
CA LEU A 132 -4.44 -16.07 16.25
C LEU A 132 -4.63 -14.56 16.02
N HIS A 133 -3.80 -13.73 16.68
CA HIS A 133 -3.84 -12.27 16.46
C HIS A 133 -3.57 -11.91 15.01
N PHE A 134 -2.47 -12.39 14.44
CA PHE A 134 -2.11 -12.08 13.07
C PHE A 134 -3.01 -12.79 12.04
N ALA A 135 -3.49 -14.01 12.32
CA ALA A 135 -4.49 -14.68 11.50
C ALA A 135 -5.82 -13.92 11.44
N LYS A 136 -6.24 -13.32 12.57
CA LYS A 136 -7.38 -12.39 12.59
C LYS A 136 -7.12 -11.18 11.70
N ARG A 137 -5.91 -10.59 11.74
CA ARG A 137 -5.55 -9.46 10.87
C ARG A 137 -5.57 -9.84 9.39
N GLU A 138 -5.10 -11.06 9.03
CA GLU A 138 -5.22 -11.61 7.69
C GLU A 138 -6.68 -11.71 7.23
N TYR A 139 -7.51 -12.31 8.08
CA TYR A 139 -8.95 -12.44 7.80
C TYR A 139 -9.61 -11.08 7.59
N GLU A 140 -9.34 -10.11 8.48
CA GLU A 140 -9.87 -8.74 8.36
C GLU A 140 -9.42 -8.06 7.06
N THR A 141 -8.16 -8.26 6.66
CA THR A 141 -7.62 -7.72 5.40
C THR A 141 -8.32 -8.32 4.18
N LEU A 142 -8.62 -9.61 4.23
CA LEU A 142 -9.26 -10.31 3.10
C LEU A 142 -10.73 -9.96 2.94
N PHE A 143 -11.48 -9.86 4.05
CA PHE A 143 -12.94 -9.89 4.03
C PHE A 143 -13.62 -8.66 4.63
N VAL A 144 -12.92 -7.88 5.45
CA VAL A 144 -13.54 -6.78 6.22
C VAL A 144 -13.05 -5.41 5.77
N HIS A 145 -11.74 -5.25 5.54
CA HIS A 145 -11.15 -3.94 5.24
C HIS A 145 -11.58 -3.40 3.87
N ARG A 146 -12.02 -2.15 3.86
CA ARG A 146 -12.22 -1.36 2.65
C ARG A 146 -11.13 -0.31 2.58
N PHE A 147 -10.33 -0.38 1.53
CA PHE A 147 -9.21 0.53 1.33
C PHE A 147 -9.67 1.76 0.55
N SER A 148 -9.37 2.95 1.05
CA SER A 148 -9.68 4.21 0.37
C SER A 148 -8.87 4.43 -0.92
N ASN A 149 -7.70 3.80 -1.01
CA ASN A 149 -6.87 3.78 -2.21
C ASN A 149 -6.60 2.33 -2.61
N SER A 150 -6.61 2.04 -3.91
CA SER A 150 -6.36 0.68 -4.43
C SER A 150 -4.89 0.27 -4.31
N THR A 151 -3.96 1.23 -4.46
CA THR A 151 -2.51 0.97 -4.50
C THR A 151 -1.72 1.95 -3.64
N MET A 152 -0.48 1.60 -3.34
CA MET A 152 0.52 2.42 -2.67
C MET A 152 1.90 2.22 -3.31
N PRO A 153 2.87 3.13 -3.10
CA PRO A 153 4.24 2.94 -3.59
C PRO A 153 4.86 1.64 -3.07
N LEU A 154 5.46 0.86 -3.98
CA LEU A 154 6.08 -0.45 -3.65
C LEU A 154 7.11 -0.35 -2.52
N PHE A 155 7.83 0.77 -2.42
CA PHE A 155 8.81 0.97 -1.34
C PHE A 155 8.21 0.86 0.06
N ASN A 156 6.94 1.20 0.23
CA ASN A 156 6.25 1.08 1.52
C ASN A 156 6.10 -0.38 1.98
N LEU A 157 6.05 -1.35 1.04
CA LEU A 157 6.06 -2.77 1.38
C LEU A 157 7.27 -3.11 2.26
N PHE A 158 8.49 -2.73 1.83
CA PHE A 158 9.70 -3.05 2.55
C PHE A 158 9.77 -2.36 3.92
N LYS A 159 9.33 -1.10 3.98
CA LYS A 159 9.29 -0.33 5.22
C LYS A 159 8.34 -0.96 6.24
N ASN A 160 7.12 -1.26 5.81
CA ASN A 160 6.08 -1.76 6.68
C ASN A 160 6.33 -3.21 7.07
N SER A 161 6.63 -4.08 6.10
CA SER A 161 6.98 -5.49 6.38
C SER A 161 8.21 -5.59 7.27
N GLY A 162 9.23 -4.76 7.05
CA GLY A 162 10.41 -4.72 7.92
C GLY A 162 10.05 -4.42 9.38
N HIS A 163 9.14 -3.47 9.62
CA HIS A 163 8.66 -3.17 10.96
C HIS A 163 7.96 -4.38 11.61
N TYR A 164 7.00 -4.99 10.91
CA TYR A 164 6.25 -6.14 11.45
C TYR A 164 7.14 -7.38 11.60
N TRP A 165 7.95 -7.71 10.60
CA TRP A 165 8.77 -8.92 10.62
C TRP A 165 9.90 -8.85 11.63
N ILE A 166 10.57 -7.70 11.76
CA ILE A 166 11.70 -7.53 12.69
C ILE A 166 11.19 -7.34 14.12
N LEU A 167 10.29 -6.38 14.36
CA LEU A 167 9.88 -6.06 15.73
C LEU A 167 8.85 -7.04 16.26
N SER A 168 7.73 -7.24 15.56
CA SER A 168 6.65 -8.13 16.01
C SER A 168 6.94 -9.61 15.70
N GLY A 169 7.78 -9.90 14.71
CA GLY A 169 8.23 -11.25 14.39
C GLY A 169 9.48 -11.63 15.18
N VAL A 170 10.67 -11.31 14.63
CA VAL A 170 11.96 -11.82 15.14
C VAL A 170 12.21 -11.41 16.59
N ASN A 171 12.13 -10.12 16.86
CA ASN A 171 12.47 -9.60 18.19
C ASN A 171 11.55 -10.19 19.27
N LEU A 172 10.23 -10.08 19.09
CA LEU A 172 9.26 -10.59 20.06
C LEU A 172 9.34 -12.12 20.19
N ALA A 173 9.50 -12.88 19.10
CA ALA A 173 9.60 -14.32 19.13
C ALA A 173 10.87 -14.80 19.90
N ILE A 174 12.03 -14.18 19.62
CA ILE A 174 13.26 -14.51 20.35
C ILE A 174 13.09 -14.23 21.85
N PHE A 175 12.64 -13.05 22.23
CA PHE A 175 12.45 -12.73 23.66
C PHE A 175 11.44 -13.65 24.34
N THR A 176 10.37 -14.02 23.65
CA THR A 176 9.31 -14.86 24.23
C THR A 176 9.75 -16.31 24.42
N TYR A 177 10.46 -16.89 23.42
CA TYR A 177 10.69 -18.34 23.39
C TYR A 177 12.09 -18.77 23.78
N SER A 178 13.10 -17.87 23.76
CA SER A 178 14.48 -18.22 24.17
C SER A 178 14.65 -18.31 25.69
N TYR A 179 13.82 -17.63 26.45
CA TYR A 179 13.92 -17.57 27.90
C TYR A 179 13.14 -18.70 28.54
N ASN A 180 13.83 -19.61 29.24
CA ASN A 180 13.19 -20.64 30.05
C ASN A 180 13.42 -20.36 31.56
N PRO A 181 12.39 -19.91 32.29
CA PRO A 181 12.54 -19.63 33.75
C PRO A 181 12.90 -20.87 34.56
N ALA A 182 12.66 -22.09 34.05
CA ALA A 182 13.02 -23.32 34.74
C ALA A 182 14.54 -23.59 34.75
N SER A 183 15.28 -23.07 33.77
CA SER A 183 16.74 -23.22 33.72
C SER A 183 17.46 -22.41 34.82
N LEU A 184 16.83 -21.33 35.32
CA LEU A 184 17.38 -20.52 36.43
C LEU A 184 17.18 -21.11 37.80
N LYS A 185 16.28 -22.10 37.96
CA LYS A 185 16.06 -22.79 39.24
C LYS A 185 16.97 -24.01 39.39
N ALA A 186 17.68 -24.40 38.36
CA ALA A 186 18.59 -25.55 38.33
C ALA A 186 20.08 -25.14 38.39
N ALA A 187 20.39 -23.86 38.40
CA ALA A 187 21.71 -23.29 38.60
C ALA A 187 21.79 -22.62 40.00
#